data_4af4588e77de34b1c0a4621e14991dde
#
_entry.id   4af4588e77de34b1c0a4621e14991dde
#
_cell.length_a   1.000
_cell.length_b   1.000
_cell.length_c   1.000
_cell.angle_alpha   90.00
_cell.angle_beta   90.00
_cell.angle_gamma   90.00
#
_symmetry.space_group_name_H-M   'P 1'
#
loop_
_entity.id
_entity.type
_entity.pdbx_description
1 polymer ?
#
loop_
_entity_poly.entity_id
_entity_poly.type
_entity_poly.pdbx_seq_one_letter_code
_entity_poly.pdbx_strand_id
1 'polypeptide(L)'
;GLLRTENLGTLVSGPYIEALPSSTPGERQARFQTLAEAPNLLGRENGLRLTLSAPRKGSIKPGNLVTYRQIPVGKVVDLALGEQADRVLISILIEPRYVPLVRTGSRFWNASGFGVDASLFKGLSLRTESMEALMEGGIAFATPNNAQMGEPAKPGQTFALFDSANDEWLEWAPRIALRSGAR
;
A
#
# COMPACT_ATOMS: atom_id res chain seq x y z
N GLY A 1 19.22 9.28 -38.89
CA GLY A 1 18.40 8.46 -38.01
C GLY A 1 17.22 9.30 -37.57
N LEU A 2 16.02 9.08 -38.13
CA LEU A 2 14.78 9.73 -37.79
C LEU A 2 14.27 9.13 -36.46
N LEU A 3 14.23 9.91 -35.41
CA LEU A 3 13.47 9.61 -34.19
C LEU A 3 11.98 9.70 -34.54
N ARG A 4 11.36 8.56 -34.61
CA ARG A 4 9.90 8.42 -34.71
C ARG A 4 9.29 8.80 -33.37
N THR A 5 8.79 10.00 -33.26
CA THR A 5 7.89 10.45 -32.20
C THR A 5 6.48 9.94 -32.53
N GLU A 6 6.22 8.67 -32.26
CA GLU A 6 4.85 8.16 -32.30
C GLU A 6 4.29 8.15 -30.89
N ASN A 7 3.10 8.78 -30.75
CA ASN A 7 2.19 8.75 -29.61
C ASN A 7 2.26 9.84 -28.54
N LEU A 8 2.52 11.09 -28.93
CA LEU A 8 2.20 12.21 -28.04
C LEU A 8 0.69 12.51 -27.95
N GLY A 9 -0.13 11.93 -28.84
CA GLY A 9 -1.60 12.11 -28.84
C GLY A 9 -2.35 11.32 -27.77
N THR A 10 -1.73 10.28 -27.19
CA THR A 10 -2.37 9.39 -26.22
C THR A 10 -2.31 9.91 -24.78
N LEU A 11 -1.52 10.97 -24.56
CA LEU A 11 -1.41 11.60 -23.23
C LEU A 11 -2.61 12.46 -22.83
N VAL A 12 -3.54 12.74 -23.76
CA VAL A 12 -4.60 13.74 -23.53
C VAL A 12 -6.02 13.15 -23.55
N SER A 13 -6.24 11.94 -24.04
CA SER A 13 -7.63 11.46 -24.13
C SER A 13 -7.76 9.96 -24.35
N GLY A 14 -8.45 9.30 -23.45
CA GLY A 14 -9.14 8.06 -23.68
C GLY A 14 -8.55 6.82 -23.02
N PRO A 15 -9.38 5.80 -22.82
CA PRO A 15 -8.95 4.53 -22.26
C PRO A 15 -7.93 3.85 -23.20
N TYR A 16 -6.84 3.37 -22.63
CA TYR A 16 -5.83 2.59 -23.35
C TYR A 16 -5.92 1.11 -22.98
N ILE A 17 -5.46 0.26 -23.86
CA ILE A 17 -5.35 -1.17 -23.60
C ILE A 17 -3.90 -1.46 -23.20
N GLU A 18 -3.71 -1.91 -21.98
CA GLU A 18 -2.42 -2.39 -21.49
C GLU A 18 -2.31 -3.89 -21.72
N ALA A 19 -1.23 -4.33 -22.38
CA ALA A 19 -0.93 -5.74 -22.59
C ALA A 19 0.33 -6.12 -21.82
N LEU A 20 0.20 -7.03 -20.86
CA LEU A 20 1.32 -7.57 -20.10
C LEU A 20 1.75 -8.91 -20.71
N PRO A 21 2.92 -8.98 -21.35
CA PRO A 21 3.40 -10.23 -21.92
C PRO A 21 3.69 -11.25 -20.81
N SER A 22 3.32 -12.51 -21.05
CA SER A 22 3.69 -13.62 -20.16
C SER A 22 5.19 -13.92 -20.26
N SER A 23 5.83 -14.17 -19.14
CA SER A 23 7.22 -14.65 -19.10
C SER A 23 7.36 -16.13 -19.50
N THR A 24 6.24 -16.85 -19.64
CA THR A 24 6.21 -18.26 -20.06
C THR A 24 5.71 -18.35 -21.49
N PRO A 25 6.38 -19.11 -22.38
CA PRO A 25 5.89 -19.34 -23.72
C PRO A 25 4.49 -19.99 -23.69
N GLY A 26 3.55 -19.39 -24.37
CA GLY A 26 2.16 -19.86 -24.49
C GLY A 26 1.78 -20.12 -25.94
N GLU A 27 0.61 -20.71 -26.15
CA GLU A 27 0.06 -20.90 -27.49
C GLU A 27 -0.32 -19.55 -28.13
N ARG A 28 -0.15 -19.47 -29.46
CA ARG A 28 -0.57 -18.27 -30.19
C ARG A 28 -2.08 -18.15 -30.19
N GLN A 29 -2.58 -17.07 -29.58
CA GLN A 29 -3.99 -16.69 -29.63
C GLN A 29 -4.21 -15.51 -30.57
N ALA A 30 -5.20 -15.65 -31.45
CA ALA A 30 -5.60 -14.58 -32.38
C ALA A 30 -6.78 -13.74 -31.86
N ARG A 31 -7.41 -14.14 -30.77
CA ARG A 31 -8.54 -13.44 -30.15
C ARG A 31 -8.29 -13.28 -28.65
N PHE A 32 -8.44 -12.07 -28.18
CA PHE A 32 -8.31 -11.73 -26.75
C PHE A 32 -9.64 -11.12 -26.31
N GLN A 33 -10.09 -11.48 -25.13
CA GLN A 33 -11.22 -10.85 -24.48
C GLN A 33 -10.66 -9.79 -23.53
N THR A 34 -11.07 -8.54 -23.76
CA THR A 34 -10.71 -7.44 -22.85
C THR A 34 -11.53 -7.57 -21.57
N LEU A 35 -10.87 -7.36 -20.43
CA LEU A 35 -11.52 -7.23 -19.14
C LEU A 35 -11.97 -5.78 -18.97
N ALA A 36 -13.16 -5.56 -18.41
CA ALA A 36 -13.68 -4.21 -18.11
C ALA A 36 -12.84 -3.50 -17.04
N GLU A 37 -12.17 -4.27 -16.19
CA GLU A 37 -11.23 -3.78 -15.18
C GLU A 37 -9.89 -4.50 -15.36
N ALA A 38 -8.80 -3.81 -15.04
CA ALA A 38 -7.47 -4.42 -15.06
C ALA A 38 -7.48 -5.70 -14.20
N PRO A 39 -6.95 -6.83 -14.71
CA PRO A 39 -6.91 -8.04 -13.93
C PRO A 39 -6.14 -7.78 -12.65
N ASN A 40 -6.71 -8.25 -11.56
CA ASN A 40 -6.08 -8.18 -10.26
C ASN A 40 -4.82 -9.09 -10.30
N LEU A 41 -3.68 -8.52 -10.71
CA LEU A 41 -2.38 -9.23 -10.82
C LEU A 41 -1.82 -9.64 -9.45
N LEU A 42 -2.65 -9.61 -8.44
CA LEU A 42 -2.33 -9.80 -7.02
C LEU A 42 -1.67 -11.15 -6.71
N GLY A 43 -1.69 -12.10 -7.62
CA GLY A 43 -0.99 -13.38 -7.49
C GLY A 43 0.49 -13.34 -7.88
N ARG A 44 0.97 -12.29 -8.56
CA ARG A 44 2.35 -12.19 -9.08
C ARG A 44 3.24 -11.18 -8.35
N GLU A 45 2.67 -10.33 -7.51
CA GLU A 45 3.48 -9.39 -6.73
C GLU A 45 4.11 -10.11 -5.54
N ASN A 46 5.43 -10.14 -5.52
CA ASN A 46 6.19 -10.66 -4.38
C ASN A 46 6.00 -9.71 -3.18
N GLY A 47 5.67 -10.25 -2.02
CA GLY A 47 5.50 -9.47 -0.80
C GLY A 47 4.62 -10.17 0.23
N LEU A 48 4.40 -9.49 1.35
CA LEU A 48 3.51 -9.95 2.40
C LEU A 48 2.13 -9.34 2.23
N ARG A 49 1.15 -10.18 1.90
CA ARG A 49 -0.26 -9.78 1.84
C ARG A 49 -0.88 -9.90 3.23
N LEU A 50 -1.57 -8.84 3.64
CA LEU A 50 -2.26 -8.74 4.93
C LEU A 50 -3.67 -8.20 4.71
N THR A 51 -4.54 -8.42 5.68
CA THR A 51 -5.89 -7.86 5.73
C THR A 51 -5.99 -6.88 6.89
N LEU A 52 -6.50 -5.70 6.65
CA LEU A 52 -6.87 -4.77 7.71
C LEU A 52 -8.39 -4.73 7.82
N SER A 53 -8.89 -4.71 9.05
CA SER A 53 -10.32 -4.69 9.35
C SER A 53 -10.69 -3.37 10.03
N ALA A 54 -11.66 -2.64 9.45
CA ALA A 54 -12.15 -1.37 9.95
C ALA A 54 -13.68 -1.30 9.93
N PRO A 55 -14.33 -0.48 10.78
CA PRO A 55 -15.77 -0.24 10.70
C PRO A 55 -16.19 0.45 9.39
N ARG A 56 -15.30 1.25 8.79
CA ARG A 56 -15.52 2.02 7.56
C ARG A 56 -14.21 2.21 6.82
N LYS A 57 -14.29 2.43 5.51
CA LYS A 57 -13.09 2.61 4.67
C LYS A 57 -12.45 4.00 4.80
N GLY A 58 -13.22 5.01 5.25
CA GLY A 58 -12.77 6.40 5.22
C GLY A 58 -12.40 6.84 3.81
N SER A 59 -11.24 7.50 3.67
CA SER A 59 -10.66 7.96 2.40
C SER A 59 -9.82 6.89 1.69
N ILE A 60 -9.67 5.69 2.27
CA ILE A 60 -8.81 4.65 1.72
C ILE A 60 -9.38 4.11 0.40
N LYS A 61 -8.52 3.97 -0.60
CA LYS A 61 -8.80 3.43 -1.94
C LYS A 61 -7.64 2.53 -2.40
N PRO A 62 -7.86 1.61 -3.34
CA PRO A 62 -6.78 0.86 -3.98
C PRO A 62 -5.72 1.80 -4.55
N GLY A 63 -4.44 1.43 -4.43
CA GLY A 63 -3.31 2.24 -4.82
C GLY A 63 -2.78 3.18 -3.72
N ASN A 64 -3.53 3.47 -2.66
CA ASN A 64 -3.00 4.25 -1.55
C ASN A 64 -1.77 3.59 -0.94
N LEU A 65 -0.82 4.42 -0.48
CA LEU A 65 0.43 3.95 0.11
C LEU A 65 0.22 3.40 1.52
N VAL A 66 1.00 2.36 1.84
CA VAL A 66 1.24 1.92 3.21
C VAL A 66 2.61 2.40 3.61
N THR A 67 2.70 3.15 4.71
CA THR A 67 3.94 3.79 5.16
C THR A 67 4.39 3.28 6.52
N TYR A 68 5.69 3.24 6.70
CA TYR A 68 6.36 3.04 7.99
C TYR A 68 7.32 4.19 8.23
N ARG A 69 7.12 4.97 9.29
CA ARG A 69 7.91 6.19 9.54
C ARG A 69 7.96 7.13 8.31
N GLN A 70 6.82 7.31 7.65
CA GLN A 70 6.63 8.15 6.44
C GLN A 70 7.36 7.64 5.18
N ILE A 71 8.01 6.47 5.24
CA ILE A 71 8.60 5.83 4.07
C ILE A 71 7.58 4.86 3.47
N PRO A 72 7.28 4.93 2.17
CA PRO A 72 6.45 3.94 1.50
C PRO A 72 7.06 2.55 1.60
N VAL A 73 6.29 1.59 2.09
CA VAL A 73 6.71 0.21 2.30
C VAL A 73 5.74 -0.80 1.69
N GLY A 74 4.64 -0.30 1.12
CA GLY A 74 3.61 -1.13 0.52
C GLY A 74 2.47 -0.28 -0.04
N LYS A 75 1.42 -0.96 -0.45
CA LYS A 75 0.22 -0.33 -1.02
C LYS A 75 -1.07 -1.05 -0.62
N VAL A 76 -2.18 -0.34 -0.69
CA VAL A 76 -3.53 -0.90 -0.65
C VAL A 76 -3.81 -1.55 -2.00
N VAL A 77 -4.30 -2.76 -1.96
CA VAL A 77 -4.53 -3.58 -3.13
C VAL A 77 -6.01 -3.67 -3.47
N ASP A 78 -6.84 -3.90 -2.46
CA ASP A 78 -8.27 -4.15 -2.65
C ASP A 78 -9.08 -3.78 -1.40
N LEU A 79 -10.39 -3.56 -1.60
CA LEU A 79 -11.35 -3.34 -0.53
C LEU A 79 -12.57 -4.23 -0.73
N ALA A 80 -13.04 -4.84 0.33
CA ALA A 80 -14.25 -5.65 0.34
C ALA A 80 -15.06 -5.41 1.62
N LEU A 81 -16.33 -5.77 1.61
CA LEU A 81 -17.09 -5.90 2.84
C LEU A 81 -16.81 -7.26 3.48
N GLY A 82 -16.82 -7.32 4.80
CA GLY A 82 -16.85 -8.58 5.54
C GLY A 82 -18.13 -9.37 5.25
N GLU A 83 -18.13 -10.65 5.54
CA GLU A 83 -19.26 -11.56 5.24
C GLU A 83 -20.59 -11.09 5.82
N GLN A 84 -20.58 -10.37 6.94
CA GLN A 84 -21.78 -9.84 7.60
C GLN A 84 -22.03 -8.36 7.23
N ALA A 85 -21.21 -7.77 6.34
CA ALA A 85 -21.26 -6.38 5.92
C ALA A 85 -21.15 -5.34 7.07
N ASP A 86 -20.69 -5.76 8.24
CA ASP A 86 -20.47 -4.94 9.43
C ASP A 86 -19.10 -4.26 9.46
N ARG A 87 -18.19 -4.71 8.59
CA ARG A 87 -16.79 -4.25 8.52
C ARG A 87 -16.31 -4.16 7.07
N VAL A 88 -15.31 -3.30 6.88
CA VAL A 88 -14.55 -3.24 5.64
C VAL A 88 -13.25 -4.01 5.83
N LEU A 89 -12.94 -4.87 4.88
CA LEU A 89 -11.69 -5.59 4.78
C LEU A 89 -10.82 -4.92 3.71
N ILE A 90 -9.63 -4.52 4.10
CA ILE A 90 -8.69 -3.79 3.25
C ILE A 90 -7.48 -4.69 3.05
N SER A 91 -7.29 -5.17 1.83
CA SER A 91 -6.11 -5.94 1.46
C SER A 91 -4.94 -5.02 1.20
N ILE A 92 -3.82 -5.24 1.87
CA ILE A 92 -2.57 -4.52 1.66
C ILE A 92 -1.46 -5.49 1.26
N LEU A 93 -0.50 -4.96 0.51
CA LEU A 93 0.72 -5.66 0.13
C LEU A 93 1.93 -4.90 0.64
N ILE A 94 2.74 -5.54 1.45
CA ILE A 94 4.03 -5.02 1.95
C ILE A 94 5.14 -5.57 1.06
N GLU A 95 6.02 -4.70 0.59
CA GLU A 95 7.15 -5.08 -0.25
C GLU A 95 8.11 -6.06 0.46
N PRO A 96 8.75 -7.00 -0.27
CA PRO A 96 9.57 -8.06 0.32
C PRO A 96 10.66 -7.57 1.28
N ARG A 97 11.28 -6.43 0.95
CA ARG A 97 12.32 -5.79 1.76
C ARG A 97 11.81 -5.40 3.15
N TYR A 98 10.56 -4.96 3.25
CA TYR A 98 9.97 -4.38 4.45
C TYR A 98 9.11 -5.36 5.25
N VAL A 99 8.96 -6.59 4.78
CA VAL A 99 8.21 -7.65 5.48
C VAL A 99 8.65 -7.81 6.95
N PRO A 100 9.95 -7.76 7.29
CA PRO A 100 10.38 -7.89 8.68
C PRO A 100 9.83 -6.83 9.63
N LEU A 101 9.39 -5.67 9.09
CA LEU A 101 8.83 -4.58 9.89
C LEU A 101 7.47 -4.93 10.48
N VAL A 102 6.71 -5.83 9.85
CA VAL A 102 5.36 -6.17 10.31
C VAL A 102 5.42 -7.34 11.29
N ARG A 103 4.95 -7.09 12.48
CA ARG A 103 4.88 -8.05 13.59
C ARG A 103 3.44 -8.19 14.07
N THR A 104 3.16 -9.24 14.82
CA THR A 104 1.81 -9.46 15.37
C THR A 104 1.34 -8.32 16.27
N GLY A 105 2.27 -7.60 16.88
CA GLY A 105 1.99 -6.41 17.69
C GLY A 105 1.90 -5.09 16.91
N SER A 106 2.12 -5.08 15.59
CA SER A 106 2.04 -3.86 14.78
C SER A 106 0.65 -3.24 14.85
N ARG A 107 0.59 -1.90 14.84
CA ARG A 107 -0.64 -1.12 14.85
C ARG A 107 -0.74 -0.33 13.55
N PHE A 108 -1.89 -0.42 12.89
CA PHE A 108 -2.17 0.24 11.62
C PHE A 108 -3.23 1.31 11.84
N TRP A 109 -3.08 2.47 11.22
CA TRP A 109 -4.06 3.54 11.28
C TRP A 109 -4.22 4.24 9.94
N ASN A 110 -5.35 4.94 9.80
CA ASN A 110 -5.63 5.78 8.64
C ASN A 110 -4.80 7.05 8.73
N ALA A 111 -3.83 7.21 7.82
CA ALA A 111 -2.94 8.36 7.79
C ALA A 111 -3.57 9.61 7.18
N SER A 112 -4.71 9.47 6.47
CA SER A 112 -5.45 10.61 5.91
C SER A 112 -6.27 11.39 6.95
N GLY A 113 -6.45 10.82 8.14
CA GLY A 113 -7.15 11.47 9.26
C GLY A 113 -6.30 12.46 10.06
N PHE A 114 -5.03 12.58 9.76
CA PHE A 114 -4.25 13.69 10.29
C PHE A 114 -4.75 14.98 9.65
N GLY A 115 -5.77 15.57 10.27
CA GLY A 115 -5.94 17.01 10.20
C GLY A 115 -4.55 17.57 10.41
N VAL A 116 -4.08 18.35 9.46
CA VAL A 116 -2.77 18.99 9.48
C VAL A 116 -2.72 19.87 10.73
N ASP A 117 -2.41 19.28 11.87
CA ASP A 117 -1.84 20.03 12.95
C ASP A 117 -0.46 20.45 12.47
N ALA A 118 -0.47 21.61 11.81
CA ALA A 118 0.73 22.27 11.28
C ALA A 118 1.79 22.50 12.39
N SER A 119 1.44 22.22 13.64
CA SER A 119 2.34 22.28 14.78
C SER A 119 3.36 21.14 14.81
N LEU A 120 3.07 19.96 14.25
CA LEU A 120 4.01 18.84 14.20
C LEU A 120 5.05 18.99 13.06
N PHE A 121 4.81 19.91 12.12
CA PHE A 121 5.71 20.18 10.99
C PHE A 121 6.53 21.46 11.15
N LYS A 122 6.60 22.05 12.35
CA LYS A 122 7.49 23.16 12.64
C LYS A 122 8.94 22.71 12.58
N GLY A 123 9.51 22.70 11.38
CA GLY A 123 10.92 22.41 11.14
C GLY A 123 11.26 21.58 9.91
N LEU A 124 10.27 21.00 9.23
CA LEU A 124 10.53 20.31 7.94
C LEU A 124 9.98 21.16 6.79
N SER A 125 10.88 21.61 5.91
CA SER A 125 10.50 22.15 4.61
C SER A 125 10.01 20.99 3.73
N LEU A 126 8.70 20.75 3.73
CA LEU A 126 8.06 19.77 2.86
C LEU A 126 8.06 20.33 1.43
N ARG A 127 8.66 19.59 0.50
CA ARG A 127 8.48 19.84 -0.93
C ARG A 127 7.01 19.57 -1.29
N THR A 128 6.45 20.44 -2.12
CA THR A 128 5.04 20.45 -2.52
C THR A 128 4.52 19.10 -3.04
N GLU A 129 5.38 18.32 -3.69
CA GLU A 129 5.08 16.97 -4.22
C GLU A 129 4.77 15.93 -3.13
N SER A 130 5.30 16.12 -1.91
CA SER A 130 5.03 15.22 -0.79
C SER A 130 3.69 15.50 -0.10
N MET A 131 3.15 16.72 -0.25
CA MET A 131 1.86 17.08 0.35
C MET A 131 0.68 16.48 -0.40
N GLU A 132 0.72 16.39 -1.72
CA GLU A 132 -0.33 15.75 -2.51
C GLU A 132 -0.47 14.27 -2.17
N ALA A 133 0.64 13.54 -2.03
CA ALA A 133 0.63 12.13 -1.65
C ALA A 133 0.09 11.91 -0.21
N LEU A 134 0.30 12.85 0.70
CA LEU A 134 -0.25 12.83 2.07
C LEU A 134 -1.74 13.19 2.09
N MET A 135 -2.21 14.06 1.19
CA MET A 135 -3.63 14.43 1.08
C MET A 135 -4.49 13.37 0.39
N GLU A 136 -3.90 12.48 -0.40
CA GLU A 136 -4.64 11.44 -1.13
C GLU A 136 -5.16 10.30 -0.26
N GLY A 137 -4.83 10.27 0.99
CA GLY A 137 -5.16 9.18 1.91
C GLY A 137 -4.12 8.06 1.88
N GLY A 138 -3.97 7.37 2.98
CA GLY A 138 -3.01 6.29 3.11
C GLY A 138 -3.16 5.54 4.42
N ILE A 139 -2.35 4.53 4.59
CA ILE A 139 -2.25 3.76 5.82
C ILE A 139 -0.85 3.91 6.36
N ALA A 140 -0.73 4.16 7.66
CA ALA A 140 0.56 4.10 8.33
C ALA A 140 0.53 2.99 9.38
N PHE A 141 1.71 2.50 9.74
CA PHE A 141 1.84 1.58 10.86
C PHE A 141 3.12 1.80 11.64
N ALA A 142 3.09 1.34 12.88
CA ALA A 142 4.24 1.25 13.76
C ALA A 142 4.31 -0.12 14.41
N THR A 143 5.50 -0.51 14.83
CA THR A 143 5.78 -1.78 15.49
C THR A 143 6.40 -1.51 16.85
N PRO A 144 5.90 -2.12 17.93
CA PRO A 144 6.43 -1.91 19.27
C PRO A 144 7.91 -2.25 19.38
N ASN A 145 8.61 -1.58 20.28
CA ASN A 145 10.01 -1.85 20.62
C ASN A 145 10.19 -2.58 21.97
N ASN A 146 9.13 -3.21 22.44
CA ASN A 146 9.08 -3.93 23.71
C ASN A 146 8.55 -5.37 23.52
N ALA A 147 8.21 -6.04 24.60
CA ALA A 147 7.67 -7.41 24.57
C ALA A 147 6.38 -7.57 23.74
N GLN A 148 5.66 -6.48 23.46
CA GLN A 148 4.44 -6.48 22.64
C GLN A 148 4.74 -6.54 21.13
N MET A 149 6.00 -6.49 20.71
CA MET A 149 6.38 -6.60 19.28
C MET A 149 5.81 -7.87 18.65
N GLY A 150 5.91 -8.98 19.35
CA GLY A 150 5.43 -10.28 18.91
C GLY A 150 6.21 -10.89 17.75
N GLU A 151 5.65 -11.93 17.17
CA GLU A 151 6.25 -12.71 16.09
C GLU A 151 6.11 -11.99 14.71
N PRO A 152 6.93 -12.38 13.72
CA PRO A 152 6.72 -11.92 12.35
C PRO A 152 5.30 -12.21 11.87
N ALA A 153 4.68 -11.24 11.20
CA ALA A 153 3.35 -11.43 10.62
C ALA A 153 3.37 -12.49 9.52
N LYS A 154 2.28 -13.25 9.43
CA LYS A 154 2.10 -14.31 8.43
C LYS A 154 1.24 -13.82 7.27
N PRO A 155 1.40 -14.39 6.06
CA PRO A 155 0.52 -14.10 4.94
C PRO A 155 -0.96 -14.30 5.29
N GLY A 156 -1.81 -13.36 4.87
CA GLY A 156 -3.25 -13.39 5.16
C GLY A 156 -3.65 -12.98 6.58
N GLN A 157 -2.69 -12.66 7.45
CA GLN A 157 -3.01 -12.22 8.81
C GLN A 157 -3.85 -10.96 8.81
N THR A 158 -4.83 -10.92 9.71
CA THR A 158 -5.74 -9.77 9.88
C THR A 158 -5.29 -8.90 11.05
N PHE A 159 -5.31 -7.58 10.84
CA PHE A 159 -5.06 -6.55 11.85
C PHE A 159 -6.23 -5.59 11.94
N ALA A 160 -6.39 -4.93 13.08
CA ALA A 160 -7.29 -3.80 13.18
C ALA A 160 -6.69 -2.57 12.49
N LEU A 161 -7.53 -1.83 11.76
CA LEU A 161 -7.21 -0.50 11.28
C LEU A 161 -7.90 0.53 12.17
N PHE A 162 -7.11 1.40 12.77
CA PHE A 162 -7.58 2.48 13.64
C PHE A 162 -7.82 3.76 12.83
N ASP A 163 -8.68 4.62 13.31
CA ASP A 163 -8.98 5.90 12.65
C ASP A 163 -7.81 6.90 12.74
N SER A 164 -6.99 6.79 13.79
CA SER A 164 -5.81 7.64 14.02
C SER A 164 -4.73 6.89 14.81
N ALA A 165 -3.51 7.42 14.79
CA ALA A 165 -2.45 6.93 15.67
C ALA A 165 -2.73 7.30 17.13
N ASN A 166 -2.17 6.48 18.03
CA ASN A 166 -1.96 6.86 19.42
C ASN A 166 -0.54 7.44 19.53
N ASP A 167 -0.34 8.46 20.38
CA ASP A 167 0.96 9.11 20.55
C ASP A 167 2.08 8.13 20.93
N GLU A 168 1.78 7.14 21.76
CA GLU A 168 2.71 6.07 22.13
C GLU A 168 3.26 5.34 20.91
N TRP A 169 2.42 5.09 19.89
CA TRP A 169 2.85 4.33 18.69
C TRP A 169 3.82 5.11 17.82
N LEU A 170 3.74 6.44 17.85
CA LEU A 170 4.62 7.34 17.10
C LEU A 170 6.04 7.37 17.68
N GLU A 171 6.19 7.05 18.97
CA GLU A 171 7.46 6.98 19.68
C GLU A 171 8.18 5.63 19.49
N TRP A 172 7.48 4.60 19.05
CA TRP A 172 8.07 3.27 18.88
C TRP A 172 9.20 3.29 17.84
N ALA A 173 10.36 2.76 18.23
CA ALA A 173 11.55 2.74 17.39
C ALA A 173 12.30 1.39 17.52
N PRO A 174 11.69 0.26 17.11
CA PRO A 174 12.35 -1.04 17.21
C PRO A 174 13.55 -1.12 16.26
N ARG A 175 14.59 -1.84 16.67
CA ARG A 175 15.71 -2.20 15.81
C ARG A 175 15.39 -3.49 15.07
N ILE A 176 14.99 -3.39 13.82
CA ILE A 176 14.64 -4.53 12.96
C ILE A 176 15.55 -4.51 11.74
N ALA A 177 16.30 -5.61 11.53
CA ALA A 177 17.11 -5.74 10.33
C ALA A 177 16.25 -5.92 9.10
N LEU A 178 16.43 -5.09 8.10
CA LEU A 178 15.77 -5.22 6.80
C LEU A 178 16.55 -6.24 5.97
N ARG A 179 15.82 -7.05 5.17
CA ARG A 179 16.45 -7.91 4.18
C ARG A 179 17.10 -7.01 3.12
N SER A 180 18.40 -7.14 2.93
CA SER A 180 19.05 -6.57 1.76
C SER A 180 18.39 -7.19 0.53
N GLY A 181 17.73 -6.39 -0.29
CA GLY A 181 17.26 -6.86 -1.58
C GLY A 181 18.47 -7.35 -2.37
N ALA A 182 18.47 -8.61 -2.78
CA ALA A 182 19.40 -9.06 -3.79
C ALA A 182 19.21 -8.16 -5.02
N ARG A 183 20.29 -7.50 -5.43
CA ARG A 183 20.36 -6.75 -6.71
C ARG A 183 20.34 -7.74 -7.85
#